data_f863c095aaa359a434ccd60e21d01c68
#
_entry.id   f863c095aaa359a434ccd60e21d01c68
#
_cell.length_a   1.000
_cell.length_b   1.000
_cell.length_c   1.000
_cell.angle_alpha   90.00
_cell.angle_beta   90.00
_cell.angle_gamma   90.00
#
_symmetry.space_group_name_H-M   'P 1'
#
loop_
_entity.id
_entity.type
_entity.pdbx_description
1 polymer ?
#
loop_
_entity_poly.entity_id
_entity_poly.type
_entity_poly.pdbx_seq_one_letter_code
_entity_poly.pdbx_strand_id
1 'polypeptide(L)'
;MIRLILFFTSLCFFFMNTFAQHNSQLINHSSSGNNTMDNSSSIGLILDSQFTLDEALIGQKIPASVKTNLTLVNVFYYGFDEKLHHGQLVVHKEVAVDVKEIFEIIRQIRFPIEKVIPICEYKWSDDKSMLDNNSSSFNYRFISGSKILSKHASGLAIDINPKQNPYIKNGTTSPAGSIYNADIKGTITSDSRIVEEFKKRGWTWGGDWKSLKDYQHFQKILSAGK
;
A
#
# COMPACT_ATOMS: atom_id res chain seq x y z
N MET A 1 9.27 63.67 4.13
CA MET A 1 9.10 63.72 2.63
C MET A 1 8.80 62.31 2.15
N ILE A 2 7.52 62.06 1.87
CA ILE A 2 6.87 61.59 0.64
C ILE A 2 7.20 60.12 0.31
N ARG A 3 6.28 59.26 0.68
CA ARG A 3 5.36 58.35 -0.11
C ARG A 3 5.95 57.76 -1.39
N LEU A 4 5.97 56.44 -1.47
CA LEU A 4 5.29 55.76 -2.57
C LEU A 4 4.86 54.33 -2.15
N ILE A 5 3.55 54.18 -1.96
CA ILE A 5 2.82 52.91 -1.95
C ILE A 5 2.54 52.57 -3.41
N LEU A 6 2.87 51.37 -3.88
CA LEU A 6 2.31 50.83 -5.12
C LEU A 6 1.77 49.45 -4.88
N PHE A 7 0.48 49.40 -4.99
CA PHE A 7 -0.40 48.23 -5.13
C PHE A 7 0.03 47.37 -6.31
N PHE A 8 0.11 46.07 -6.07
CA PHE A 8 -0.18 45.03 -7.10
C PHE A 8 -1.10 43.98 -6.49
N THR A 9 -2.39 44.30 -6.54
CA THR A 9 -3.47 43.33 -6.39
C THR A 9 -3.88 42.86 -7.78
N SER A 10 -4.23 41.57 -7.87
CA SER A 10 -5.20 41.02 -8.83
C SER A 10 -4.75 40.83 -10.29
N LEU A 11 -4.24 39.65 -10.57
CA LEU A 11 -4.54 38.94 -11.84
C LEU A 11 -4.15 37.43 -11.74
N CYS A 12 -4.90 36.64 -11.05
CA CYS A 12 -4.87 35.17 -11.13
C CYS A 12 -6.21 34.55 -10.74
N PHE A 13 -7.30 35.04 -11.34
CA PHE A 13 -8.64 34.42 -11.20
C PHE A 13 -9.40 34.54 -12.53
N PHE A 14 -8.88 33.92 -13.58
CA PHE A 14 -9.65 33.76 -14.83
C PHE A 14 -9.02 32.70 -15.76
N PHE A 15 -8.86 31.47 -15.31
CA PHE A 15 -8.64 30.32 -16.20
C PHE A 15 -9.08 29.01 -15.56
N MET A 16 -10.32 28.97 -15.09
CA MET A 16 -10.98 27.73 -14.71
C MET A 16 -12.49 27.88 -14.95
N ASN A 17 -12.93 27.87 -16.19
CA ASN A 17 -14.34 27.63 -16.55
C ASN A 17 -14.55 27.62 -18.07
N THR A 18 -13.95 26.69 -18.80
CA THR A 18 -14.34 26.44 -20.21
C THR A 18 -14.07 24.99 -20.66
N PHE A 19 -14.36 23.98 -19.84
CA PHE A 19 -14.35 22.58 -20.30
C PHE A 19 -15.56 21.75 -19.83
N ALA A 20 -16.68 22.38 -19.56
CA ALA A 20 -17.87 21.67 -19.13
C ALA A 20 -19.14 22.13 -19.88
N GLN A 21 -19.06 22.34 -21.19
CA GLN A 21 -20.25 22.53 -22.03
C GLN A 21 -19.99 22.20 -23.49
N HIS A 22 -19.75 20.91 -23.78
CA HIS A 22 -19.91 20.40 -25.16
C HIS A 22 -20.02 18.88 -25.18
N ASN A 23 -21.12 18.33 -24.67
CA ASN A 23 -21.60 16.99 -25.03
C ASN A 23 -22.99 16.73 -24.41
N SER A 24 -23.96 17.54 -24.80
CA SER A 24 -25.37 17.22 -24.61
C SER A 24 -26.15 17.65 -25.83
N GLN A 25 -26.03 16.91 -26.91
CA GLN A 25 -27.05 16.78 -27.98
C GLN A 25 -26.61 15.66 -28.92
N LEU A 26 -27.37 14.63 -28.92
CA LEU A 26 -27.64 13.61 -29.93
C LEU A 26 -27.80 12.25 -29.23
N ILE A 27 -29.00 11.89 -28.99
CA ILE A 27 -29.63 10.61 -29.30
C ILE A 27 -31.04 10.62 -28.70
N ASN A 28 -32.00 11.06 -29.48
CA ASN A 28 -33.39 10.61 -29.40
C ASN A 28 -33.70 9.95 -30.72
N HIS A 29 -33.74 8.63 -30.76
CA HIS A 29 -34.67 7.88 -31.59
C HIS A 29 -34.93 6.50 -30.96
N SER A 30 -36.19 6.30 -30.71
CA SER A 30 -36.89 5.14 -30.21
C SER A 30 -36.60 3.85 -30.98
N SER A 31 -36.46 2.74 -30.25
CA SER A 31 -37.14 1.50 -30.62
C SER A 31 -37.31 0.60 -29.40
N SER A 32 -38.54 0.17 -29.22
CA SER A 32 -39.04 -0.82 -28.28
C SER A 32 -38.32 -2.17 -28.49
N GLY A 33 -37.71 -2.67 -27.44
CA GLY A 33 -37.13 -4.01 -27.41
C GLY A 33 -36.94 -4.46 -25.98
N ASN A 34 -37.54 -5.58 -25.62
CA ASN A 34 -37.53 -6.21 -24.32
C ASN A 34 -36.13 -6.26 -23.68
N ASN A 35 -35.93 -5.49 -22.62
CA ASN A 35 -34.74 -5.57 -21.78
C ASN A 35 -34.98 -6.62 -20.70
N THR A 36 -34.45 -7.80 -20.91
CA THR A 36 -33.96 -8.64 -19.82
C THR A 36 -32.90 -7.81 -19.11
N MET A 37 -33.15 -7.43 -17.85
CA MET A 37 -32.19 -6.78 -17.01
C MET A 37 -30.99 -7.72 -16.82
N ASP A 38 -29.94 -7.47 -17.57
CA ASP A 38 -28.62 -8.00 -17.31
C ASP A 38 -28.09 -7.26 -16.08
N ASN A 39 -28.28 -7.90 -14.93
CA ASN A 39 -27.81 -7.39 -13.64
C ASN A 39 -26.29 -7.67 -13.53
N SER A 40 -25.50 -7.16 -14.48
CA SER A 40 -24.07 -7.04 -14.32
C SER A 40 -23.82 -6.00 -13.25
N SER A 41 -23.79 -6.45 -11.98
CA SER A 41 -23.27 -5.67 -10.87
C SER A 41 -21.88 -5.17 -11.29
N SER A 42 -21.77 -3.89 -11.59
CA SER A 42 -20.47 -3.23 -11.71
C SER A 42 -19.75 -3.46 -10.38
N ILE A 43 -18.79 -4.39 -10.38
CA ILE A 43 -17.91 -4.59 -9.23
C ILE A 43 -17.14 -3.28 -9.09
N GLY A 44 -17.62 -2.38 -8.22
CA GLY A 44 -17.01 -1.09 -7.99
C GLY A 44 -15.59 -1.30 -7.44
N LEU A 45 -14.58 -0.88 -8.18
CA LEU A 45 -13.21 -0.81 -7.71
C LEU A 45 -13.10 0.28 -6.63
N ILE A 46 -12.60 -0.06 -5.46
CA ILE A 46 -12.30 0.90 -4.38
C ILE A 46 -10.84 1.35 -4.54
N LEU A 47 -10.63 2.65 -4.59
CA LEU A 47 -9.29 3.25 -4.63
C LEU A 47 -8.85 3.61 -3.22
N ASP A 48 -7.89 2.87 -2.66
CA ASP A 48 -7.34 3.15 -1.33
C ASP A 48 -6.20 4.18 -1.39
N SER A 49 -5.48 4.22 -2.51
CA SER A 49 -4.42 5.21 -2.74
C SER A 49 -4.17 5.46 -4.22
N GLN A 50 -3.74 6.70 -4.53
CA GLN A 50 -3.42 7.12 -5.90
C GLN A 50 -2.32 8.21 -5.86
N PHE A 51 -1.11 7.81 -5.48
CA PHE A 51 0.08 8.67 -5.42
C PHE A 51 0.97 8.47 -6.65
N THR A 52 1.74 9.49 -6.98
CA THR A 52 3.00 9.35 -7.71
C THR A 52 4.09 8.91 -6.73
N LEU A 53 5.23 8.41 -7.23
CA LEU A 53 6.34 8.03 -6.35
C LEU A 53 6.86 9.23 -5.53
N ASP A 54 6.94 10.41 -6.14
CA ASP A 54 7.42 11.59 -5.44
C ASP A 54 6.46 12.01 -4.31
N GLU A 55 5.16 11.98 -4.53
CA GLU A 55 4.15 12.22 -3.49
C GLU A 55 4.23 11.20 -2.35
N ALA A 56 4.40 9.91 -2.68
CA ALA A 56 4.54 8.84 -1.70
C ALA A 56 5.82 8.95 -0.85
N LEU A 57 6.77 9.80 -1.24
CA LEU A 57 8.04 10.03 -0.53
C LEU A 57 8.11 11.41 0.16
N ILE A 58 7.04 12.22 0.10
CA ILE A 58 6.99 13.54 0.75
C ILE A 58 7.07 13.39 2.28
N GLY A 59 7.78 14.33 2.92
CA GLY A 59 7.83 14.45 4.38
C GLY A 59 8.89 13.59 5.07
N GLN A 60 9.69 12.82 4.32
CA GLN A 60 10.78 12.03 4.87
C GLN A 60 12.14 12.40 4.23
N LYS A 61 13.17 12.52 5.07
CA LYS A 61 14.56 12.70 4.59
C LYS A 61 15.14 11.36 4.18
N ILE A 62 15.14 11.08 2.89
CA ILE A 62 15.62 9.83 2.31
C ILE A 62 16.94 10.10 1.57
N PRO A 63 18.03 9.37 1.85
CA PRO A 63 19.26 9.48 1.08
C PRO A 63 19.03 9.21 -0.41
N ALA A 64 19.71 9.97 -1.28
CA ALA A 64 19.58 9.81 -2.74
C ALA A 64 19.87 8.37 -3.20
N SER A 65 20.87 7.72 -2.59
CA SER A 65 21.22 6.32 -2.87
C SER A 65 20.12 5.32 -2.55
N VAL A 66 19.21 5.65 -1.63
CA VAL A 66 18.01 4.85 -1.35
C VAL A 66 16.90 5.24 -2.32
N LYS A 67 16.59 6.55 -2.43
CA LYS A 67 15.49 7.06 -3.25
C LYS A 67 15.59 6.59 -4.72
N THR A 68 16.79 6.58 -5.31
CA THR A 68 17.02 6.15 -6.69
C THR A 68 16.70 4.67 -6.94
N ASN A 69 16.65 3.85 -5.90
CA ASN A 69 16.32 2.43 -5.99
C ASN A 69 14.85 2.11 -5.68
N LEU A 70 14.03 3.12 -5.37
CA LEU A 70 12.62 2.91 -5.08
C LEU A 70 11.75 3.03 -6.33
N THR A 71 10.63 2.33 -6.30
CA THR A 71 9.54 2.44 -7.29
C THR A 71 8.19 2.25 -6.59
N LEU A 72 7.15 2.80 -7.20
CA LEU A 72 5.77 2.61 -6.77
C LEU A 72 5.13 1.46 -7.53
N VAL A 73 4.50 0.53 -6.82
CA VAL A 73 3.81 -0.62 -7.38
C VAL A 73 2.33 -0.51 -7.05
N ASN A 74 1.49 -0.56 -8.09
CA ASN A 74 0.05 -0.69 -7.94
C ASN A 74 -0.30 -2.16 -7.71
N VAL A 75 -1.19 -2.43 -6.76
CA VAL A 75 -1.65 -3.78 -6.40
C VAL A 75 -3.17 -3.82 -6.30
N PHE A 76 -3.74 -4.96 -6.66
CA PHE A 76 -5.17 -5.24 -6.53
C PHE A 76 -5.37 -6.38 -5.54
N TYR A 77 -6.38 -6.28 -4.70
CA TYR A 77 -6.70 -7.28 -3.68
C TYR A 77 -8.18 -7.20 -3.30
N TYR A 78 -8.69 -8.23 -2.66
CA TYR A 78 -10.01 -8.19 -2.05
C TYR A 78 -9.89 -7.74 -0.60
N GLY A 79 -10.75 -6.78 -0.21
CA GLY A 79 -10.89 -6.33 1.17
C GLY A 79 -11.62 -7.34 2.06
N PHE A 80 -11.68 -7.07 3.36
CA PHE A 80 -12.55 -7.82 4.27
C PHE A 80 -14.04 -7.59 3.96
N ASP A 81 -14.36 -6.52 3.24
CA ASP A 81 -15.69 -6.22 2.68
C ASP A 81 -16.01 -7.00 1.39
N GLU A 82 -15.10 -7.91 0.99
CA GLU A 82 -15.19 -8.75 -0.20
C GLU A 82 -15.20 -7.99 -1.55
N LYS A 83 -14.90 -6.70 -1.54
CA LYS A 83 -14.78 -5.87 -2.75
C LYS A 83 -13.36 -5.84 -3.27
N LEU A 84 -13.23 -5.51 -4.55
CA LEU A 84 -11.93 -5.31 -5.18
C LEU A 84 -11.39 -3.92 -4.84
N HIS A 85 -10.18 -3.88 -4.30
CA HIS A 85 -9.45 -2.67 -3.94
C HIS A 85 -8.22 -2.49 -4.83
N HIS A 86 -7.81 -1.23 -4.99
CA HIS A 86 -6.56 -0.81 -5.59
C HIS A 86 -5.75 -0.04 -4.55
N GLY A 87 -4.57 -0.55 -4.23
CA GLY A 87 -3.64 0.09 -3.34
C GLY A 87 -2.25 0.23 -3.95
N GLN A 88 -1.31 0.79 -3.18
CA GLN A 88 0.03 1.08 -3.66
C GLN A 88 1.09 0.77 -2.60
N LEU A 89 2.23 0.20 -3.06
CA LEU A 89 3.42 -0.04 -2.24
C LEU A 89 4.63 0.66 -2.84
N VAL A 90 5.40 1.35 -2.02
CA VAL A 90 6.75 1.81 -2.40
C VAL A 90 7.73 0.69 -2.07
N VAL A 91 8.43 0.17 -3.07
CA VAL A 91 9.35 -0.97 -2.92
C VAL A 91 10.69 -0.73 -3.62
N HIS A 92 11.69 -1.52 -3.32
CA HIS A 92 12.92 -1.54 -4.11
C HIS A 92 12.64 -2.03 -5.53
N LYS A 93 13.27 -1.43 -6.54
CA LYS A 93 13.05 -1.75 -7.96
C LYS A 93 13.24 -3.23 -8.28
N GLU A 94 14.26 -3.87 -7.66
CA GLU A 94 14.58 -5.28 -7.92
C GLU A 94 13.53 -6.26 -7.39
N VAL A 95 12.63 -5.83 -6.52
CA VAL A 95 11.56 -6.70 -6.00
C VAL A 95 10.18 -6.34 -6.55
N ALA A 96 10.09 -5.34 -7.41
CA ALA A 96 8.81 -4.85 -7.91
C ALA A 96 8.01 -5.92 -8.69
N VAL A 97 8.69 -6.77 -9.44
CA VAL A 97 8.05 -7.89 -10.18
C VAL A 97 7.53 -8.93 -9.21
N ASP A 98 8.36 -9.35 -8.23
CA ASP A 98 7.94 -10.31 -7.19
C ASP A 98 6.66 -9.84 -6.51
N VAL A 99 6.63 -8.54 -6.11
CA VAL A 99 5.50 -7.97 -5.37
C VAL A 99 4.22 -7.98 -6.21
N LYS A 100 4.30 -7.61 -7.49
CA LYS A 100 3.15 -7.65 -8.41
C LYS A 100 2.59 -9.07 -8.54
N GLU A 101 3.47 -10.05 -8.76
CA GLU A 101 3.07 -11.44 -8.92
C GLU A 101 2.48 -12.03 -7.63
N ILE A 102 3.08 -11.74 -6.47
CA ILE A 102 2.58 -12.18 -5.17
C ILE A 102 1.18 -11.59 -4.90
N PHE A 103 0.98 -10.29 -5.13
CA PHE A 103 -0.32 -9.67 -4.94
C PHE A 103 -1.37 -10.16 -5.93
N GLU A 104 -0.97 -10.55 -7.14
CA GLU A 104 -1.86 -11.22 -8.08
C GLU A 104 -2.33 -12.59 -7.55
N ILE A 105 -1.43 -13.38 -6.94
CA ILE A 105 -1.80 -14.64 -6.27
C ILE A 105 -2.73 -14.37 -5.07
N ILE A 106 -2.40 -13.38 -4.23
CA ILE A 106 -3.25 -12.95 -3.10
C ILE A 106 -4.67 -12.63 -3.58
N ARG A 107 -4.79 -11.88 -4.67
CA ARG A 107 -6.07 -11.54 -5.31
C ARG A 107 -6.81 -12.79 -5.80
N GLN A 108 -6.11 -13.69 -6.51
CA GLN A 108 -6.70 -14.93 -7.07
C GLN A 108 -7.24 -15.86 -5.99
N ILE A 109 -6.52 -16.04 -4.89
CA ILE A 109 -6.99 -16.86 -3.76
C ILE A 109 -7.96 -16.11 -2.84
N ARG A 110 -8.29 -14.85 -3.15
CA ARG A 110 -9.19 -13.98 -2.39
C ARG A 110 -8.80 -13.87 -0.90
N PHE A 111 -7.48 -13.87 -0.62
CA PHE A 111 -7.01 -13.59 0.73
C PHE A 111 -7.29 -12.12 1.07
N PRO A 112 -8.07 -11.84 2.14
CA PRO A 112 -8.49 -10.47 2.40
C PRO A 112 -7.35 -9.64 2.97
N ILE A 113 -7.20 -8.43 2.45
CA ILE A 113 -6.30 -7.39 2.97
C ILE A 113 -7.13 -6.17 3.33
N GLU A 114 -6.89 -5.57 4.50
CA GLU A 114 -7.66 -4.40 4.95
C GLU A 114 -7.42 -3.19 4.07
N LYS A 115 -6.14 -2.83 3.87
CA LYS A 115 -5.73 -1.74 2.98
C LYS A 115 -4.26 -1.83 2.62
N VAL A 116 -3.87 -1.15 1.55
CA VAL A 116 -2.48 -1.04 1.07
C VAL A 116 -2.20 0.40 0.67
N ILE A 117 -1.68 1.18 1.61
CA ILE A 117 -1.47 2.63 1.45
C ILE A 117 -0.02 2.98 1.81
N PRO A 118 0.69 3.81 1.01
CA PRO A 118 2.02 4.28 1.35
C PRO A 118 2.08 4.97 2.71
N ILE A 119 3.17 4.73 3.45
CA ILE A 119 3.33 5.16 4.85
C ILE A 119 3.30 6.69 5.05
N CYS A 120 3.52 7.46 4.00
CA CYS A 120 3.43 8.92 4.03
C CYS A 120 2.05 9.41 4.49
N GLU A 121 0.96 8.69 4.17
CA GLU A 121 -0.40 8.99 4.62
C GLU A 121 -0.52 8.95 6.16
N TYR A 122 0.27 8.12 6.80
CA TYR A 122 0.36 8.02 8.26
C TYR A 122 1.44 8.96 8.86
N LYS A 123 1.92 9.94 8.08
CA LYS A 123 3.00 10.86 8.50
C LYS A 123 4.25 10.10 8.96
N TRP A 124 4.58 9.03 8.26
CA TRP A 124 5.71 8.13 8.52
C TRP A 124 5.67 7.40 9.87
N SER A 125 4.50 7.36 10.52
CA SER A 125 4.30 6.63 11.76
C SER A 125 3.93 5.18 11.50
N ASP A 126 4.85 4.28 11.82
CA ASP A 126 4.67 2.83 11.75
C ASP A 126 3.49 2.38 12.64
N ASP A 127 3.47 2.87 13.89
CA ASP A 127 2.42 2.52 14.85
C ASP A 127 1.02 2.90 14.35
N LYS A 128 0.87 4.10 13.75
CA LYS A 128 -0.44 4.53 13.21
C LYS A 128 -0.87 3.66 12.02
N SER A 129 0.07 3.33 11.14
CA SER A 129 -0.17 2.45 10.01
C SER A 129 -0.62 1.06 10.47
N MET A 130 0.10 0.45 11.42
CA MET A 130 -0.26 -0.86 11.97
C MET A 130 -1.60 -0.82 12.73
N LEU A 131 -1.87 0.24 13.51
CA LEU A 131 -3.14 0.41 14.21
C LEU A 131 -4.33 0.56 13.26
N ASP A 132 -4.10 1.04 12.05
CA ASP A 132 -5.10 1.13 10.98
C ASP A 132 -5.15 -0.14 10.10
N ASN A 133 -4.46 -1.20 10.52
CA ASN A 133 -4.34 -2.47 9.80
C ASN A 133 -3.82 -2.32 8.36
N ASN A 134 -3.00 -1.29 8.11
CA ASN A 134 -2.46 -1.01 6.79
C ASN A 134 -1.29 -1.92 6.45
N SER A 135 -1.38 -2.60 5.32
CA SER A 135 -0.25 -3.33 4.73
C SER A 135 0.69 -2.34 4.06
N SER A 136 1.98 -2.39 4.37
CA SER A 136 2.95 -1.38 3.93
C SER A 136 4.31 -1.99 3.59
N SER A 137 5.17 -1.20 2.94
CA SER A 137 6.52 -1.64 2.60
C SER A 137 7.56 -0.60 3.02
N PHE A 138 7.85 0.40 2.18
CA PHE A 138 8.91 1.36 2.43
C PHE A 138 8.60 2.27 3.63
N ASN A 139 9.52 2.29 4.61
CA ASN A 139 9.54 3.24 5.72
C ASN A 139 11.00 3.47 6.14
N TYR A 140 11.55 4.67 5.89
CA TYR A 140 12.96 4.96 6.18
C TYR A 140 13.17 5.17 7.69
N ARG A 141 13.39 4.09 8.41
CA ARG A 141 13.56 4.07 9.86
C ARG A 141 14.56 3.02 10.33
N PHE A 142 15.04 3.18 11.54
CA PHE A 142 15.78 2.13 12.24
C PHE A 142 14.84 1.08 12.83
N ILE A 143 15.36 -0.10 13.10
CA ILE A 143 14.68 -1.10 13.93
C ILE A 143 14.53 -0.51 15.34
N SER A 144 13.35 -0.62 15.93
CA SER A 144 13.05 -0.08 17.26
C SER A 144 14.09 -0.53 18.30
N GLY A 145 14.64 0.42 19.05
CA GLY A 145 15.67 0.19 20.06
C GLY A 145 17.06 -0.16 19.51
N SER A 146 17.32 0.06 18.20
CA SER A 146 18.63 -0.24 17.60
C SER A 146 19.13 0.89 16.69
N LYS A 147 20.40 0.78 16.27
CA LYS A 147 21.04 1.65 15.26
C LYS A 147 21.08 0.97 13.87
N ILE A 148 20.39 -0.14 13.70
CA ILE A 148 20.33 -0.90 12.45
C ILE A 148 19.14 -0.43 11.65
N LEU A 149 19.35 -0.06 10.38
CA LEU A 149 18.25 0.28 9.47
C LEU A 149 17.36 -0.95 9.24
N SER A 150 16.06 -0.74 9.30
CA SER A 150 15.08 -1.76 8.95
C SER A 150 15.19 -2.13 7.47
N LYS A 151 14.77 -3.34 7.10
CA LYS A 151 14.59 -3.72 5.68
C LYS A 151 13.52 -2.88 4.98
N HIS A 152 12.56 -2.34 5.72
CA HIS A 152 11.62 -1.35 5.22
C HIS A 152 12.33 -0.07 4.74
N ALA A 153 13.44 0.33 5.36
CA ALA A 153 14.19 1.52 4.96
C ALA A 153 14.80 1.45 3.56
N SER A 154 14.84 0.29 2.95
CA SER A 154 15.28 0.08 1.57
C SER A 154 14.19 -0.46 0.64
N GLY A 155 12.94 -0.57 1.10
CA GLY A 155 11.84 -1.13 0.33
C GLY A 155 11.97 -2.63 0.07
N LEU A 156 12.69 -3.34 0.94
CA LEU A 156 12.95 -4.79 0.86
C LEU A 156 12.19 -5.58 1.91
N ALA A 157 11.16 -4.99 2.50
CA ALA A 157 10.24 -5.66 3.41
C ALA A 157 8.81 -5.24 3.13
N ILE A 158 7.87 -6.12 3.45
CA ILE A 158 6.42 -5.90 3.34
C ILE A 158 5.77 -6.45 4.59
N ASP A 159 4.89 -5.67 5.19
CA ASP A 159 4.02 -6.08 6.28
C ASP A 159 2.59 -6.20 5.76
N ILE A 160 1.88 -7.30 6.10
CA ILE A 160 0.53 -7.59 5.64
C ILE A 160 -0.41 -7.80 6.82
N ASN A 161 -1.53 -7.06 6.86
CA ASN A 161 -2.57 -7.16 7.89
C ASN A 161 -2.01 -7.18 9.32
N PRO A 162 -1.40 -6.11 9.80
CA PRO A 162 -0.72 -6.09 11.10
C PRO A 162 -1.56 -6.54 12.30
N LYS A 163 -2.86 -6.30 12.28
CA LYS A 163 -3.76 -6.71 13.37
C LYS A 163 -3.98 -8.21 13.44
N GLN A 164 -4.11 -8.90 12.29
CA GLN A 164 -4.23 -10.35 12.22
C GLN A 164 -2.87 -11.03 12.35
N ASN A 165 -1.80 -10.34 11.97
CA ASN A 165 -0.44 -10.86 11.87
C ASN A 165 0.54 -10.05 12.73
N PRO A 166 0.32 -9.92 14.05
CA PRO A 166 1.10 -9.04 14.89
C PRO A 166 2.58 -9.45 15.02
N TYR A 167 3.42 -8.46 15.29
CA TYR A 167 4.72 -8.70 15.92
C TYR A 167 4.51 -9.11 17.37
N ILE A 168 5.19 -10.17 17.82
CA ILE A 168 5.09 -10.71 19.19
C ILE A 168 6.48 -10.90 19.77
N LYS A 169 6.77 -10.22 20.88
CA LYS A 169 8.02 -10.39 21.64
C LYS A 169 7.75 -10.29 23.13
N ASN A 170 8.25 -11.23 23.91
CA ASN A 170 8.13 -11.24 25.37
C ASN A 170 6.69 -11.04 25.88
N GLY A 171 5.70 -11.64 25.20
CA GLY A 171 4.28 -11.51 25.54
C GLY A 171 3.63 -10.19 25.16
N THR A 172 4.38 -9.27 24.53
CA THR A 172 3.83 -7.99 24.01
C THR A 172 3.57 -8.11 22.52
N THR A 173 2.43 -7.55 22.06
CA THR A 173 2.05 -7.52 20.65
C THR A 173 2.14 -6.11 20.08
N SER A 174 2.48 -6.01 18.80
CA SER A 174 2.37 -4.76 18.04
C SER A 174 1.66 -5.06 16.71
N PRO A 175 0.59 -4.32 16.39
CA PRO A 175 -0.04 -3.27 17.18
C PRO A 175 -0.64 -3.79 18.49
N ALA A 176 -0.73 -2.91 19.49
CA ALA A 176 -1.21 -3.25 20.83
C ALA A 176 -2.64 -3.82 20.79
N GLY A 177 -2.87 -4.88 21.55
CA GLY A 177 -4.17 -5.56 21.62
C GLY A 177 -4.46 -6.53 20.49
N SER A 178 -3.56 -6.67 19.51
CA SER A 178 -3.69 -7.66 18.44
C SER A 178 -3.44 -9.07 18.96
N ILE A 179 -4.16 -10.03 18.39
CA ILE A 179 -4.06 -11.46 18.75
C ILE A 179 -3.84 -12.25 17.47
N TYR A 180 -2.76 -13.03 17.43
CA TYR A 180 -2.56 -14.00 16.35
C TYR A 180 -3.48 -15.19 16.52
N ASN A 181 -4.37 -15.40 15.57
CA ASN A 181 -5.29 -16.54 15.54
C ASN A 181 -5.42 -17.05 14.09
N ALA A 182 -4.97 -18.29 13.87
CA ALA A 182 -4.96 -18.93 12.55
C ALA A 182 -6.36 -19.12 11.95
N ASP A 183 -7.42 -19.15 12.76
CA ASP A 183 -8.79 -19.37 12.30
C ASP A 183 -9.46 -18.08 11.78
N ILE A 184 -8.83 -16.92 11.98
CA ILE A 184 -9.37 -15.64 11.52
C ILE A 184 -8.95 -15.37 10.08
N LYS A 185 -9.91 -14.96 9.22
CA LYS A 185 -9.62 -14.51 7.86
C LYS A 185 -8.55 -13.41 7.87
N GLY A 186 -7.62 -13.46 6.91
CA GLY A 186 -6.53 -12.48 6.81
C GLY A 186 -5.31 -12.80 7.68
N THR A 187 -5.34 -13.92 8.42
CA THR A 187 -4.18 -14.44 9.17
C THR A 187 -3.29 -15.27 8.27
N ILE A 188 -1.98 -15.03 8.34
CA ILE A 188 -0.94 -15.71 7.58
C ILE A 188 -0.40 -16.85 8.43
N THR A 189 -0.45 -18.08 7.93
CA THR A 189 0.09 -19.27 8.58
C THR A 189 1.27 -19.84 7.82
N SER A 190 2.09 -20.68 8.46
CA SER A 190 3.32 -21.25 7.86
C SER A 190 3.07 -22.10 6.61
N ASP A 191 1.87 -22.66 6.47
CA ASP A 191 1.39 -23.48 5.34
C ASP A 191 0.56 -22.69 4.34
N SER A 192 0.38 -21.37 4.56
CA SER A 192 -0.39 -20.53 3.65
C SER A 192 0.29 -20.36 2.29
N ARG A 193 -0.51 -20.32 1.23
CA ARG A 193 -0.04 -20.05 -0.13
C ARG A 193 0.78 -18.75 -0.22
N ILE A 194 0.48 -17.77 0.61
CA ILE A 194 1.22 -16.50 0.66
C ILE A 194 2.66 -16.72 1.07
N VAL A 195 2.89 -17.45 2.18
CA VAL A 195 4.24 -17.77 2.66
C VAL A 195 5.02 -18.58 1.62
N GLU A 196 4.35 -19.54 0.97
CA GLU A 196 4.96 -20.31 -0.12
C GLU A 196 5.42 -19.40 -1.27
N GLU A 197 4.58 -18.48 -1.73
CA GLU A 197 4.89 -17.61 -2.87
C GLU A 197 6.01 -16.60 -2.57
N PHE A 198 6.05 -16.06 -1.35
CA PHE A 198 7.18 -15.24 -0.91
C PHE A 198 8.49 -16.05 -0.88
N LYS A 199 8.47 -17.24 -0.24
CA LYS A 199 9.66 -18.10 -0.12
C LYS A 199 10.19 -18.58 -1.47
N LYS A 200 9.34 -18.94 -2.43
CA LYS A 200 9.73 -19.31 -3.80
C LYS A 200 10.55 -18.22 -4.49
N ARG A 201 10.32 -16.95 -4.15
CA ARG A 201 11.01 -15.79 -4.71
C ARG A 201 12.19 -15.33 -3.84
N GLY A 202 12.62 -16.15 -2.86
CA GLY A 202 13.77 -15.88 -2.01
C GLY A 202 13.52 -14.87 -0.89
N TRP A 203 12.25 -14.63 -0.53
CA TRP A 203 11.91 -13.88 0.66
C TRP A 203 11.93 -14.77 1.90
N THR A 204 12.14 -14.18 3.07
CA THR A 204 11.98 -14.84 4.37
C THR A 204 10.74 -14.27 5.09
N TRP A 205 10.14 -15.08 5.95
CA TRP A 205 8.97 -14.70 6.74
C TRP A 205 9.31 -14.59 8.23
N GLY A 206 8.85 -13.51 8.89
CA GLY A 206 9.11 -13.29 10.31
C GLY A 206 8.38 -14.25 11.24
N GLY A 207 7.34 -14.94 10.76
CA GLY A 207 6.70 -16.04 11.50
C GLY A 207 7.60 -17.26 11.71
N ASP A 208 8.67 -17.43 10.92
CA ASP A 208 9.66 -18.51 11.10
C ASP A 208 10.72 -18.18 12.18
N TRP A 209 10.83 -16.91 12.60
CA TRP A 209 11.86 -16.50 13.55
C TRP A 209 11.67 -17.17 14.92
N LYS A 210 12.77 -17.46 15.62
CA LYS A 210 12.74 -18.24 16.86
C LYS A 210 12.64 -17.39 18.12
N SER A 211 13.34 -16.25 18.17
CA SER A 211 13.45 -15.40 19.36
C SER A 211 12.27 -14.45 19.55
N LEU A 212 11.52 -14.21 18.50
CA LEU A 212 10.30 -13.41 18.41
C LEU A 212 9.50 -13.89 17.20
N LYS A 213 8.26 -13.46 17.09
CA LYS A 213 7.42 -13.68 15.89
C LYS A 213 7.05 -12.35 15.29
N ASP A 214 7.14 -12.23 13.97
CA ASP A 214 6.67 -11.08 13.22
C ASP A 214 5.84 -11.60 12.04
N TYR A 215 4.58 -11.93 12.35
CA TYR A 215 3.72 -12.66 11.42
C TYR A 215 3.33 -11.84 10.20
N GLN A 216 3.30 -10.49 10.30
CA GLN A 216 3.05 -9.60 9.17
C GLN A 216 4.22 -9.54 8.19
N HIS A 217 5.47 -9.77 8.68
CA HIS A 217 6.71 -9.34 8.05
C HIS A 217 7.28 -10.34 7.06
N PHE A 218 7.48 -9.88 5.83
CA PHE A 218 8.27 -10.55 4.80
C PHE A 218 9.44 -9.66 4.41
N GLN A 219 10.64 -10.24 4.25
CA GLN A 219 11.81 -9.47 3.80
C GLN A 219 12.68 -10.26 2.83
N LYS A 220 13.36 -9.53 1.94
CA LYS A 220 14.32 -10.08 0.97
C LYS A 220 15.71 -9.50 1.19
N ILE A 221 16.72 -10.32 1.01
CA ILE A 221 18.13 -9.91 0.96
C ILE A 221 18.53 -10.01 -0.51
N LEU A 222 18.93 -8.87 -1.09
CA LEU A 222 19.48 -8.87 -2.44
C LEU A 222 20.87 -9.48 -2.39
N SER A 223 21.17 -10.36 -3.34
CA SER A 223 22.54 -10.81 -3.55
C SER A 223 23.37 -9.61 -3.95
N ALA A 224 24.52 -9.41 -3.32
CA ALA A 224 25.49 -8.43 -3.81
C ALA A 224 25.77 -8.76 -5.28
N GLY A 225 25.50 -7.82 -6.17
CA GLY A 225 25.78 -8.01 -7.58
C GLY A 225 27.25 -8.44 -7.76
N LYS A 226 27.47 -9.51 -8.52
CA LYS A 226 28.80 -9.94 -8.92
C LYS A 226 29.41 -8.94 -9.88
#